data_85fb405a643a3b9c8c20cbd7a5aecbf3
#
_entry.id   85fb405a643a3b9c8c20cbd7a5aecbf3
#
_cell.length_a   1.000
_cell.length_b   1.000
_cell.length_c   1.000
_cell.angle_alpha   90.00
_cell.angle_beta   90.00
_cell.angle_gamma   90.00
#
_symmetry.space_group_name_H-M   'P 1'
#
loop_
_entity.id
_entity.type
_entity.pdbx_description
1 polymer ?
#
loop_
_entity_poly.entity_id
_entity_poly.type
_entity_poly.pdbx_seq_one_letter_code
_entity_poly.pdbx_strand_id
1 'polypeptide(L)'
;MKKTLYTLNVNNYAPDICSLTYPLLRRYAEKIGAEFYIISERQSPDCNVTIEKLQIHSLAKERGDDWAIYVDSDCLIHPDTMDFTEILPMDTVMNNGKDYASCRFVYDDYFRRDGRHIASCGWLSVASRWCLDLWKPLDDLSYAEAVSRIKPT
;
A
#
# COMPACT_ATOMS: atom_id res chain seq x y z
N MET A 1 -4.02 -14.29 -14.17
CA MET A 1 -4.29 -13.07 -13.40
C MET A 1 -3.00 -12.29 -13.28
N LYS A 2 -3.04 -11.00 -13.59
CA LYS A 2 -1.88 -10.12 -13.48
C LYS A 2 -1.73 -9.63 -12.04
N LYS A 3 -0.53 -9.79 -11.49
CA LYS A 3 -0.21 -9.41 -10.11
C LYS A 3 1.00 -8.47 -10.12
N THR A 4 0.97 -7.44 -9.30
CA THR A 4 2.12 -6.58 -9.06
C THR A 4 2.38 -6.43 -7.57
N LEU A 5 3.63 -6.70 -7.16
CA LEU A 5 4.12 -6.42 -5.82
C LEU A 5 4.78 -5.05 -5.85
N TYR A 6 4.15 -4.11 -5.18
CA TYR A 6 4.59 -2.73 -5.02
C TYR A 6 5.39 -2.56 -3.74
N THR A 7 6.42 -1.73 -3.80
CA THR A 7 7.11 -1.21 -2.62
C THR A 7 7.42 0.27 -2.82
N LEU A 8 7.57 1.00 -1.73
CA LEU A 8 7.85 2.44 -1.75
C LEU A 8 9.29 2.71 -1.33
N ASN A 9 10.06 3.36 -2.19
CA ASN A 9 11.40 3.84 -1.87
C ASN A 9 11.69 5.15 -2.58
N VAL A 10 11.30 6.25 -1.99
CA VAL A 10 11.64 7.60 -2.45
C VAL A 10 12.82 8.14 -1.64
N ASN A 11 13.64 8.98 -2.29
CA ASN A 11 14.82 9.59 -1.70
C ASN A 11 15.89 8.59 -1.23
N ASN A 12 15.94 7.41 -1.85
CA ASN A 12 16.90 6.35 -1.49
C ASN A 12 16.85 6.01 0.02
N TYR A 13 15.64 5.77 0.53
CA TYR A 13 15.40 5.43 1.92
C TYR A 13 16.14 4.14 2.31
N ALA A 14 16.89 4.20 3.42
CA ALA A 14 17.55 3.07 4.07
C ALA A 14 18.24 2.09 3.08
N PRO A 15 19.23 2.54 2.28
CA PRO A 15 19.80 1.74 1.20
C PRO A 15 20.42 0.42 1.69
N ASP A 16 21.01 0.42 2.88
CA ASP A 16 21.61 -0.79 3.47
C ASP A 16 20.54 -1.84 3.79
N ILE A 17 19.38 -1.42 4.33
CA ILE A 17 18.26 -2.31 4.62
C ILE A 17 17.64 -2.79 3.29
N CYS A 18 17.41 -1.88 2.35
CA CYS A 18 16.85 -2.22 1.05
C CYS A 18 17.73 -3.19 0.25
N SER A 19 19.05 -3.12 0.42
CA SER A 19 19.97 -4.09 -0.20
C SER A 19 19.73 -5.53 0.27
N LEU A 20 19.23 -5.71 1.47
CA LEU A 20 18.88 -7.02 2.04
C LEU A 20 17.44 -7.45 1.71
N THR A 21 16.50 -6.50 1.72
CA THR A 21 15.07 -6.82 1.55
C THR A 21 14.67 -7.00 0.09
N TYR A 22 15.20 -6.22 -0.84
CA TYR A 22 14.82 -6.28 -2.25
C TYR A 22 15.07 -7.63 -2.93
N PRO A 23 16.18 -8.33 -2.71
CA PRO A 23 16.35 -9.67 -3.25
C PRO A 23 15.25 -10.64 -2.79
N LEU A 24 14.80 -10.51 -1.54
CA LEU A 24 13.74 -11.34 -0.97
C LEU A 24 12.36 -10.96 -1.54
N LEU A 25 12.07 -9.65 -1.67
CA LEU A 25 10.84 -9.16 -2.29
C LEU A 25 10.74 -9.60 -3.75
N ARG A 26 11.82 -9.51 -4.53
CA ARG A 26 11.87 -9.99 -5.92
C ARG A 26 11.62 -11.49 -6.00
N ARG A 27 12.31 -12.28 -5.16
CA ARG A 27 12.13 -13.72 -5.11
C ARG A 27 10.70 -14.12 -4.74
N TYR A 28 10.09 -13.38 -3.81
CA TYR A 28 8.70 -13.61 -3.47
C TYR A 28 7.76 -13.24 -4.63
N ALA A 29 7.98 -12.11 -5.29
CA ALA A 29 7.22 -11.72 -6.48
C ALA A 29 7.32 -12.79 -7.59
N GLU A 30 8.52 -13.28 -7.89
CA GLU A 30 8.75 -14.38 -8.84
C GLU A 30 7.99 -15.65 -8.42
N LYS A 31 8.07 -16.04 -7.14
CA LYS A 31 7.39 -17.22 -6.59
C LYS A 31 5.88 -17.18 -6.82
N ILE A 32 5.25 -16.01 -6.67
CA ILE A 32 3.80 -15.83 -6.80
C ILE A 32 3.36 -15.41 -8.21
N GLY A 33 4.31 -15.30 -9.15
CA GLY A 33 4.03 -14.86 -10.52
C GLY A 33 3.64 -13.38 -10.61
N ALA A 34 4.14 -12.53 -9.73
CA ALA A 34 3.92 -11.09 -9.72
C ALA A 34 5.10 -10.32 -10.34
N GLU A 35 4.80 -9.19 -10.95
CA GLU A 35 5.82 -8.19 -11.27
C GLU A 35 6.27 -7.47 -9.98
N PHE A 36 7.54 -7.09 -9.89
CA PHE A 36 8.05 -6.29 -8.79
C PHE A 36 8.21 -4.82 -9.22
N TYR A 37 7.53 -3.91 -8.53
CA TYR A 37 7.52 -2.50 -8.87
C TYR A 37 7.93 -1.64 -7.66
N ILE A 38 8.90 -0.75 -7.86
CA ILE A 38 9.37 0.20 -6.85
C ILE A 38 8.82 1.59 -7.19
N ILE A 39 8.00 2.14 -6.30
CA ILE A 39 7.56 3.54 -6.38
C ILE A 39 8.71 4.40 -5.88
N SER A 40 9.40 5.08 -6.78
CA SER A 40 10.59 5.89 -6.48
C SER A 40 10.37 7.39 -6.66
N GLU A 41 9.32 7.78 -7.39
CA GLU A 41 9.04 9.18 -7.68
C GLU A 41 7.98 9.73 -6.73
N ARG A 42 8.14 10.99 -6.34
CA ARG A 42 7.17 11.71 -5.53
C ARG A 42 6.17 12.43 -6.42
N GLN A 43 4.90 12.15 -6.23
CA GLN A 43 3.79 12.90 -6.84
C GLN A 43 3.25 13.98 -5.89
N SER A 44 3.44 13.82 -4.59
CA SER A 44 2.97 14.73 -3.55
C SER A 44 4.14 15.21 -2.68
N PRO A 45 5.04 16.08 -3.20
CA PRO A 45 6.28 16.46 -2.51
C PRO A 45 6.05 17.17 -1.17
N ASP A 46 4.92 17.85 -1.02
CA ASP A 46 4.55 18.56 0.21
C ASP A 46 3.93 17.65 1.27
N CYS A 47 3.67 16.39 0.93
CA CYS A 47 3.07 15.40 1.82
C CYS A 47 4.10 14.56 2.54
N ASN A 48 3.66 13.86 3.59
CA ASN A 48 4.47 12.79 4.16
C ASN A 48 4.74 11.72 3.09
N VAL A 49 5.96 11.19 3.07
CA VAL A 49 6.41 10.17 2.10
C VAL A 49 5.46 8.96 2.05
N THR A 50 4.88 8.58 3.16
CA THR A 50 3.94 7.45 3.24
C THR A 50 2.67 7.64 2.39
N ILE A 51 2.31 8.87 2.05
CA ILE A 51 1.17 9.18 1.18
C ILE A 51 1.43 8.72 -0.26
N GLU A 52 2.69 8.60 -0.67
CA GLU A 52 3.04 8.11 -2.01
C GLU A 52 2.58 6.66 -2.27
N LYS A 53 2.24 5.90 -1.23
CA LYS A 53 1.56 4.59 -1.37
C LYS A 53 0.23 4.69 -2.13
N LEU A 54 -0.43 5.85 -2.08
CA LEU A 54 -1.69 6.07 -2.79
C LEU A 54 -1.52 6.06 -4.33
N GLN A 55 -0.30 6.20 -4.84
CA GLN A 55 -0.02 6.02 -6.27
C GLN A 55 -0.40 4.61 -6.77
N ILE A 56 -0.45 3.61 -5.88
CA ILE A 56 -0.83 2.24 -6.24
C ILE A 56 -2.20 2.21 -6.91
N HIS A 57 -3.14 3.08 -6.49
CA HIS A 57 -4.47 3.14 -7.08
C HIS A 57 -4.44 3.40 -8.60
N SER A 58 -3.72 4.44 -9.04
CA SER A 58 -3.58 4.78 -10.46
C SER A 58 -2.68 3.78 -11.19
N LEU A 59 -1.54 3.46 -10.62
CA LEU A 59 -0.58 2.52 -11.20
C LEU A 59 -1.20 1.16 -11.48
N ALA A 60 -1.94 0.58 -10.52
CA ALA A 60 -2.58 -0.71 -10.71
C ALA A 60 -3.69 -0.66 -11.77
N LYS A 61 -4.45 0.43 -11.84
CA LYS A 61 -5.46 0.64 -12.90
C LYS A 61 -4.84 0.76 -14.29
N GLU A 62 -3.82 1.59 -14.44
CA GLU A 62 -3.11 1.81 -15.70
C GLU A 62 -2.43 0.55 -16.21
N ARG A 63 -1.86 -0.22 -15.28
CA ARG A 63 -1.19 -1.49 -15.59
C ARG A 63 -2.18 -2.63 -15.85
N GLY A 64 -3.44 -2.47 -15.46
CA GLY A 64 -4.45 -3.51 -15.55
C GLY A 64 -4.19 -4.69 -14.61
N ASP A 65 -3.73 -4.42 -13.40
CA ASP A 65 -3.47 -5.44 -12.40
C ASP A 65 -4.79 -6.04 -11.89
N ASP A 66 -4.86 -7.35 -11.81
CA ASP A 66 -5.94 -8.07 -11.12
C ASP A 66 -5.75 -8.02 -9.60
N TRP A 67 -4.47 -8.00 -9.17
CA TRP A 67 -4.07 -7.89 -7.77
C TRP A 67 -2.91 -6.93 -7.58
N ALA A 68 -3.08 -6.00 -6.66
CA ALA A 68 -2.02 -5.15 -6.13
C ALA A 68 -1.63 -5.64 -4.74
N ILE A 69 -0.34 -5.90 -4.55
CA ILE A 69 0.27 -6.33 -3.28
C ILE A 69 1.26 -5.26 -2.89
N TYR A 70 1.14 -4.72 -1.69
CA TYR A 70 2.09 -3.74 -1.16
C TYR A 70 2.86 -4.32 0.01
N VAL A 71 4.17 -4.11 0.02
CA VAL A 71 5.06 -4.44 1.15
C VAL A 71 6.03 -3.28 1.36
N ASP A 72 6.23 -2.85 2.61
CA ASP A 72 7.22 -1.82 2.92
C ASP A 72 8.63 -2.27 2.53
N SER A 73 9.44 -1.33 2.06
CA SER A 73 10.79 -1.60 1.52
C SER A 73 11.79 -2.12 2.57
N ASP A 74 11.49 -1.92 3.84
CA ASP A 74 12.28 -2.37 4.98
C ASP A 74 11.74 -3.66 5.63
N CYS A 75 10.76 -4.32 5.00
CA CYS A 75 10.18 -5.57 5.48
C CYS A 75 10.89 -6.79 4.89
N LEU A 76 11.17 -7.77 5.74
CA LEU A 76 11.65 -9.09 5.36
C LEU A 76 10.46 -10.02 5.11
N ILE A 77 10.45 -10.65 3.93
CA ILE A 77 9.48 -11.71 3.61
C ILE A 77 10.12 -13.08 3.85
N HIS A 78 9.42 -13.92 4.61
CA HIS A 78 9.84 -15.30 4.80
C HIS A 78 9.69 -16.08 3.49
N PRO A 79 10.64 -16.96 3.13
CA PRO A 79 10.58 -17.74 1.87
C PRO A 79 9.32 -18.58 1.70
N ASP A 80 8.74 -19.06 2.81
CA ASP A 80 7.52 -19.87 2.81
C ASP A 80 6.23 -19.06 2.83
N THR A 81 6.30 -17.72 2.78
CA THR A 81 5.11 -16.87 2.70
C THR A 81 4.24 -17.31 1.52
N MET A 82 2.98 -17.59 1.81
CA MET A 82 2.01 -18.03 0.81
C MET A 82 1.62 -16.89 -0.17
N ASP A 83 1.04 -17.27 -1.29
CA ASP A 83 0.40 -16.32 -2.18
C ASP A 83 -1.01 -15.96 -1.65
N PHE A 84 -1.15 -14.78 -1.08
CA PHE A 84 -2.42 -14.32 -0.53
C PHE A 84 -3.51 -14.17 -1.59
N THR A 85 -3.13 -13.95 -2.85
CA THR A 85 -4.10 -13.78 -3.94
C THR A 85 -4.81 -15.09 -4.35
N GLU A 86 -4.29 -16.24 -3.90
CA GLU A 86 -4.92 -17.54 -4.14
C GLU A 86 -5.98 -17.88 -3.09
N ILE A 87 -5.93 -17.21 -1.93
CA ILE A 87 -6.82 -17.51 -0.81
C ILE A 87 -7.82 -16.40 -0.51
N LEU A 88 -7.51 -15.16 -0.89
CA LEU A 88 -8.40 -14.02 -0.66
C LEU A 88 -9.50 -13.97 -1.72
N PRO A 89 -10.78 -13.82 -1.31
CA PRO A 89 -11.84 -13.46 -2.24
C PRO A 89 -11.57 -12.11 -2.92
N MET A 90 -12.04 -11.94 -4.15
CA MET A 90 -11.82 -10.71 -4.94
C MET A 90 -12.44 -9.46 -4.32
N ASP A 91 -13.44 -9.58 -3.46
CA ASP A 91 -14.12 -8.50 -2.75
C ASP A 91 -13.55 -8.23 -1.35
N THR A 92 -12.40 -8.84 -1.05
CA THR A 92 -11.75 -8.73 0.26
C THR A 92 -10.43 -7.97 0.15
N VAL A 93 -10.15 -7.17 1.16
CA VAL A 93 -8.86 -6.50 1.38
C VAL A 93 -8.17 -7.14 2.58
N MET A 94 -6.89 -7.43 2.42
CA MET A 94 -6.01 -7.69 3.56
C MET A 94 -5.11 -6.46 3.79
N ASN A 95 -5.12 -5.96 5.00
CA ASN A 95 -4.26 -4.84 5.40
C ASN A 95 -3.70 -5.13 6.79
N ASN A 96 -2.37 -5.24 6.89
CA ASN A 96 -1.68 -5.49 8.14
C ASN A 96 -0.88 -4.26 8.55
N GLY A 97 -1.40 -3.48 9.42
CA GLY A 97 -0.74 -2.28 9.94
C GLY A 97 -1.28 -1.89 11.30
N LYS A 98 -2.58 -1.76 11.39
CA LYS A 98 -3.29 -1.48 12.65
C LYS A 98 -4.61 -2.25 12.67
N ASP A 99 -5.11 -2.56 13.86
CA ASP A 99 -6.47 -3.08 13.99
C ASP A 99 -7.52 -2.03 13.60
N TYR A 100 -8.72 -2.49 13.31
CA TYR A 100 -9.82 -1.63 12.88
C TYR A 100 -10.13 -0.51 13.88
N ALA A 101 -10.06 -0.77 15.18
CA ALA A 101 -10.36 0.21 16.21
C ALA A 101 -9.32 1.34 16.22
N SER A 102 -8.04 0.99 16.07
CA SER A 102 -6.94 1.97 15.97
C SER A 102 -7.04 2.80 14.70
N CYS A 103 -7.34 2.19 13.55
CA CYS A 103 -7.56 2.91 12.30
C CYS A 103 -8.75 3.86 12.42
N ARG A 104 -9.86 3.41 13.00
CA ARG A 104 -11.04 4.22 13.22
C ARG A 104 -10.77 5.42 14.14
N PHE A 105 -9.99 5.22 15.19
CA PHE A 105 -9.63 6.31 16.11
C PHE A 105 -8.86 7.42 15.38
N VAL A 106 -7.89 7.05 14.53
CA VAL A 106 -7.05 8.03 13.80
C VAL A 106 -7.81 8.69 12.66
N TYR A 107 -8.67 7.94 11.96
CA TYR A 107 -9.32 8.38 10.72
C TYR A 107 -10.85 8.47 10.82
N ASP A 108 -11.40 8.65 12.02
CA ASP A 108 -12.85 8.62 12.28
C ASP A 108 -13.63 9.58 11.38
N ASP A 109 -13.12 10.79 11.15
CA ASP A 109 -13.76 11.79 10.31
C ASP A 109 -13.83 11.36 8.83
N TYR A 110 -12.86 10.59 8.34
CA TYR A 110 -12.88 10.01 6.99
C TYR A 110 -13.86 8.86 6.89
N PHE A 111 -13.83 7.94 7.86
CA PHE A 111 -14.76 6.82 7.91
C PHE A 111 -16.22 7.26 8.02
N ARG A 112 -16.48 8.32 8.75
CA ARG A 112 -17.85 8.85 8.92
C ARG A 112 -18.37 9.52 7.67
N ARG A 113 -17.52 10.18 6.88
CA ARG A 113 -17.97 10.97 5.76
C ARG A 113 -18.23 10.16 4.50
N ASP A 114 -17.39 9.23 4.17
CA ASP A 114 -17.43 8.54 2.88
C ASP A 114 -17.08 7.06 2.94
N GLY A 115 -16.84 6.51 4.12
CA GLY A 115 -16.54 5.09 4.31
C GLY A 115 -15.22 4.62 3.69
N ARG A 116 -14.36 5.56 3.27
CA ARG A 116 -13.07 5.21 2.68
C ARG A 116 -12.14 4.61 3.71
N HIS A 117 -11.47 3.51 3.34
CA HIS A 117 -10.40 2.92 4.12
C HIS A 117 -9.08 3.54 3.72
N ILE A 118 -8.41 4.25 4.62
CA ILE A 118 -7.09 4.79 4.36
C ILE A 118 -6.04 3.76 4.75
N ALA A 119 -5.47 3.10 3.76
CA ALA A 119 -4.47 2.05 3.94
C ALA A 119 -3.04 2.57 4.18
N SER A 120 -2.88 3.84 4.49
CA SER A 120 -1.55 4.48 4.54
C SER A 120 -0.59 3.90 5.57
N CYS A 121 -1.05 3.05 6.48
CA CYS A 121 -0.24 2.54 7.61
C CYS A 121 0.11 1.07 7.52
N GLY A 122 -0.36 0.32 6.52
CA GLY A 122 -0.05 -1.10 6.39
C GLY A 122 1.37 -1.31 5.85
N TRP A 123 2.15 -2.17 6.53
CA TRP A 123 3.41 -2.66 5.99
C TRP A 123 3.23 -3.81 4.99
N LEU A 124 2.05 -4.44 5.00
CA LEU A 124 1.59 -5.42 4.03
C LEU A 124 0.13 -5.14 3.73
N SER A 125 -0.21 -4.98 2.46
CA SER A 125 -1.59 -4.82 2.01
C SER A 125 -1.80 -5.55 0.70
N VAL A 126 -2.93 -6.23 0.56
CA VAL A 126 -3.33 -6.95 -0.65
C VAL A 126 -4.75 -6.56 -1.02
N ALA A 127 -4.94 -6.10 -2.24
CA ALA A 127 -6.25 -5.76 -2.76
C ALA A 127 -6.41 -6.21 -4.21
N SER A 128 -7.57 -6.73 -4.55
CA SER A 128 -7.92 -7.00 -5.93
C SER A 128 -8.24 -5.70 -6.67
N ARG A 129 -8.40 -5.79 -7.99
CA ARG A 129 -8.87 -4.69 -8.85
C ARG A 129 -10.22 -4.10 -8.42
N TRP A 130 -11.04 -4.85 -7.67
CA TRP A 130 -12.33 -4.37 -7.17
C TRP A 130 -12.22 -3.58 -5.88
N CYS A 131 -11.07 -3.72 -5.19
CA CYS A 131 -10.81 -3.12 -3.88
C CYS A 131 -9.67 -2.09 -3.91
N LEU A 132 -9.28 -1.58 -5.08
CA LEU A 132 -8.19 -0.60 -5.22
C LEU A 132 -8.47 0.72 -4.50
N ASP A 133 -9.71 1.00 -4.15
CA ASP A 133 -10.09 2.17 -3.34
C ASP A 133 -9.45 2.18 -1.95
N LEU A 134 -8.84 1.05 -1.52
CA LEU A 134 -7.93 1.01 -0.38
C LEU A 134 -6.81 2.08 -0.48
N TRP A 135 -6.32 2.36 -1.68
CA TRP A 135 -5.28 3.36 -1.95
C TRP A 135 -5.82 4.59 -2.69
N LYS A 136 -7.14 4.80 -2.69
CA LYS A 136 -7.71 5.94 -3.39
C LYS A 136 -7.16 7.25 -2.80
N PRO A 137 -6.60 8.14 -3.64
CA PRO A 137 -6.17 9.46 -3.21
C PRO A 137 -7.31 10.27 -2.59
N LEU A 138 -6.97 11.18 -1.72
CA LEU A 138 -7.91 12.12 -1.11
C LEU A 138 -8.06 13.35 -2.02
N ASP A 139 -8.63 13.15 -3.20
CA ASP A 139 -8.69 14.16 -4.27
C ASP A 139 -9.55 15.39 -3.92
N ASP A 140 -10.44 15.24 -2.94
CA ASP A 140 -11.38 16.25 -2.46
C ASP A 140 -10.84 17.12 -1.32
N LEU A 141 -9.62 16.86 -0.86
CA LEU A 141 -9.00 17.55 0.25
C LEU A 141 -7.59 18.00 -0.09
N SER A 142 -7.24 19.22 0.29
CA SER A 142 -5.84 19.59 0.35
C SER A 142 -5.12 18.78 1.44
N TYR A 143 -3.81 18.63 1.29
CA TYR A 143 -3.01 17.92 2.31
C TYR A 143 -3.14 18.56 3.69
N ALA A 144 -3.16 19.89 3.79
CA ALA A 144 -3.34 20.61 5.05
C ALA A 144 -4.68 20.30 5.72
N GLU A 145 -5.74 20.20 4.93
CA GLU A 145 -7.07 19.80 5.44
C GLU A 145 -7.06 18.33 5.88
N ALA A 146 -6.43 17.45 5.10
CA ALA A 146 -6.29 16.05 5.46
C ALA A 146 -5.56 15.88 6.78
N VAL A 147 -4.42 16.54 6.96
CA VAL A 147 -3.62 16.49 8.20
C VAL A 147 -4.35 17.09 9.37
N SER A 148 -5.09 18.20 9.18
CA SER A 148 -5.86 18.83 10.27
C SER A 148 -6.97 17.94 10.83
N ARG A 149 -7.37 16.91 10.10
CA ARG A 149 -8.44 15.96 10.47
C ARG A 149 -7.91 14.66 11.07
N ILE A 150 -6.61 14.41 10.97
CA ILE A 150 -5.95 13.29 11.63
C ILE A 150 -5.75 13.69 13.09
N LYS A 151 -6.34 12.93 14.01
CA LYS A 151 -6.12 13.15 15.44
C LYS A 151 -4.67 12.81 15.77
N PRO A 152 -3.95 13.68 16.50
CA PRO A 152 -2.63 13.33 16.98
C PRO A 152 -2.71 12.08 17.88
N THR A 153 -1.84 11.13 17.59
CA THR A 153 -1.68 9.90 18.40
C THR A 153 -0.81 10.16 19.61
#